data_0e33583dc51b1da6b616263860b45b21
#
_entry.id   0e33583dc51b1da6b616263860b45b21
#
_cell.length_a   1.000
_cell.length_b   1.000
_cell.length_c   1.000
_cell.angle_alpha   90.00
_cell.angle_beta   90.00
_cell.angle_gamma   90.00
#
_symmetry.space_group_name_H-M   'P 1'
#
loop_
_entity.id
_entity.type
_entity.pdbx_description
1 polymer ?
#
loop_
_entity_poly.entity_id
_entity_poly.type
_entity_poly.pdbx_seq_one_letter_code
_entity_poly.pdbx_strand_id
1 'polypeptide(L)'
;LLHFMRSIYHKELKEEGFEIQFLISYNSKDTTFIPKNIYTALNYQKDDSTQTVEFRPNQQMIGVLYTKEKPAAGFLAENKQASEEFQFSILNFAPGQSVIIEQNGYYFEQTDISISEYWTWDKVADQLPYDYVPLKL
;
A
#
# COMPACT_ATOMS: atom_id res chain seq x y z
N LEU A 1 1.50 -6.01 2.18
CA LEU A 1 2.03 -4.75 2.73
C LEU A 1 3.53 -4.85 3.01
N LEU A 2 4.00 -5.98 3.56
CA LEU A 2 5.42 -6.18 3.84
C LEU A 2 6.29 -6.07 2.57
N HIS A 3 5.86 -6.69 1.49
CA HIS A 3 6.53 -6.62 0.19
C HIS A 3 6.62 -5.17 -0.31
N PHE A 4 5.53 -4.41 -0.16
CA PHE A 4 5.49 -3.01 -0.53
C PHE A 4 6.49 -2.18 0.28
N MET A 5 6.52 -2.36 1.60
CA MET A 5 7.45 -1.64 2.47
C MET A 5 8.91 -1.98 2.15
N ARG A 6 9.20 -3.25 1.90
CA ARG A 6 10.54 -3.68 1.49
C ARG A 6 10.96 -3.05 0.16
N SER A 7 10.00 -2.92 -0.77
CA SER A 7 10.26 -2.29 -2.07
C SER A 7 10.57 -0.80 -1.93
N ILE A 8 9.94 -0.10 -0.98
CA ILE A 8 10.28 1.29 -0.67
C ILE A 8 11.71 1.36 -0.12
N TYR A 9 12.06 0.49 0.82
CA TYR A 9 13.37 0.49 1.44
C TYR A 9 14.48 0.42 0.38
N HIS A 10 14.35 -0.48 -0.59
CA HIS A 10 15.36 -0.73 -1.62
C HIS A 10 15.20 0.16 -2.85
N LYS A 11 14.23 1.07 -2.88
CA LYS A 11 13.91 1.90 -4.06
C LYS A 11 13.61 1.04 -5.29
N GLU A 12 12.86 -0.02 -5.12
CA GLU A 12 12.52 -0.97 -6.17
C GLU A 12 11.02 -1.05 -6.45
N LEU A 13 10.27 0.01 -6.15
CA LEU A 13 8.81 0.00 -6.33
C LEU A 13 8.41 -0.39 -7.74
N LYS A 14 8.97 0.28 -8.73
CA LYS A 14 8.63 0.02 -10.14
C LYS A 14 9.05 -1.38 -10.56
N GLU A 15 10.27 -1.78 -10.23
CA GLU A 15 10.83 -3.08 -10.58
C GLU A 15 10.02 -4.22 -9.95
N GLU A 16 9.50 -4.01 -8.75
CA GLU A 16 8.69 -4.98 -8.04
C GLU A 16 7.20 -4.93 -8.42
N GLY A 17 6.82 -4.03 -9.31
CA GLY A 17 5.47 -3.97 -9.85
C GLY A 17 4.50 -3.08 -9.10
N PHE A 18 4.98 -2.17 -8.28
CA PHE A 18 4.15 -1.22 -7.55
C PHE A 18 4.08 0.14 -8.23
N GLU A 19 2.89 0.69 -8.28
CA GLU A 19 2.63 2.06 -8.72
C GLU A 19 1.86 2.78 -7.61
N ILE A 20 2.31 3.98 -7.26
CA ILE A 20 1.67 4.79 -6.23
C ILE A 20 0.93 5.93 -6.88
N GLN A 21 -0.32 6.12 -6.46
CA GLN A 21 -1.16 7.25 -6.85
C GLN A 21 -1.54 8.02 -5.60
N PHE A 22 -1.43 9.34 -5.64
CA PHE A 22 -1.92 10.18 -4.55
C PHE A 22 -3.40 10.46 -4.77
N LEU A 23 -4.18 10.25 -3.72
CA LEU A 23 -5.63 10.43 -3.74
C LEU A 23 -5.95 11.75 -3.05
N ILE A 24 -6.52 12.70 -3.80
CA ILE A 24 -6.82 14.04 -3.30
C ILE A 24 -8.32 14.30 -3.46
N SER A 25 -8.95 14.73 -2.37
CA SER A 25 -10.34 15.18 -2.41
C SER A 25 -10.35 16.71 -2.33
N TYR A 26 -10.94 17.34 -3.35
CA TYR A 26 -11.07 18.80 -3.42
C TYR A 26 -12.45 19.17 -3.96
N ASN A 27 -13.16 20.03 -3.22
CA ASN A 27 -14.52 20.47 -3.58
C ASN A 27 -15.46 19.30 -3.91
N SER A 28 -15.44 18.25 -3.09
CA SER A 28 -16.25 17.04 -3.25
C SER A 28 -15.93 16.23 -4.52
N LYS A 29 -14.79 16.52 -5.15
CA LYS A 29 -14.28 15.72 -6.27
C LYS A 29 -13.03 14.98 -5.85
N ASP A 30 -13.01 13.70 -6.15
CA ASP A 30 -11.82 12.87 -5.91
C ASP A 30 -10.95 12.86 -7.15
N THR A 31 -9.70 13.21 -6.97
CA THR A 31 -8.71 13.26 -8.05
C THR A 31 -7.51 12.41 -7.66
N THR A 32 -6.94 11.71 -8.64
CA THR A 32 -5.69 10.99 -8.44
C THR A 32 -4.60 11.62 -9.28
N PHE A 33 -3.37 11.60 -8.78
CA PHE A 33 -2.23 11.96 -9.61
C PHE A 33 -1.04 11.06 -9.29
N ILE A 34 -0.18 10.89 -10.29
CA ILE A 34 1.04 10.10 -10.18
C ILE A 34 2.20 11.07 -10.07
N PRO A 35 2.96 11.08 -8.96
CA PRO A 35 4.10 11.98 -8.82
C PRO A 35 5.22 11.60 -9.81
N LYS A 36 5.93 12.61 -10.31
CA LYS A 36 7.04 12.39 -11.23
C LYS A 36 8.19 11.64 -10.55
N ASN A 37 8.50 12.01 -9.31
CA ASN A 37 9.51 11.32 -8.52
C ASN A 37 8.84 10.85 -7.23
N ILE A 38 8.57 9.55 -7.18
CA ILE A 38 7.85 8.96 -6.05
C ILE A 38 8.64 9.07 -4.74
N TYR A 39 9.95 8.90 -4.77
CA TYR A 39 10.74 8.93 -3.53
C TYR A 39 10.83 10.33 -2.95
N THR A 40 10.86 11.36 -3.80
CA THR A 40 10.74 12.76 -3.34
C THR A 40 9.37 13.01 -2.74
N ALA A 41 8.31 12.54 -3.37
CA ALA A 41 6.93 12.71 -2.88
C ALA A 41 6.67 11.93 -1.59
N LEU A 42 7.43 10.85 -1.33
CA LEU A 42 7.39 10.10 -0.09
C LEU A 42 8.30 10.67 0.99
N ASN A 43 9.08 11.72 0.69
CA ASN A 43 10.10 12.25 1.60
C ASN A 43 11.05 11.13 2.11
N TYR A 44 11.55 10.34 1.17
CA TYR A 44 12.40 9.19 1.45
C TYR A 44 13.73 9.63 2.05
N GLN A 45 14.10 9.08 3.20
CA GLN A 45 15.39 9.33 3.85
C GLN A 45 15.96 8.03 4.39
N LYS A 46 17.16 7.68 3.95
CA LYS A 46 17.87 6.51 4.46
C LYS A 46 18.86 6.91 5.53
N ASP A 47 18.85 6.15 6.62
CA ASP A 47 19.85 6.28 7.70
C ASP A 47 20.75 5.05 7.67
N ASP A 48 22.00 5.23 7.21
CA ASP A 48 22.94 4.13 7.08
C ASP A 48 23.45 3.63 8.43
N SER A 49 23.40 4.46 9.47
CA SER A 49 23.87 4.06 10.80
C SER A 49 22.91 3.07 11.46
N THR A 50 21.63 3.20 11.22
CA THR A 50 20.60 2.30 11.77
C THR A 50 20.08 1.29 10.76
N GLN A 51 20.48 1.40 9.49
CA GLN A 51 19.97 0.59 8.39
C GLN A 51 18.44 0.65 8.30
N THR A 52 17.91 1.86 8.41
CA THR A 52 16.47 2.12 8.31
C THR A 52 16.19 3.17 7.25
N VAL A 53 14.94 3.18 6.78
CA VAL A 53 14.42 4.21 5.88
C VAL A 53 13.21 4.83 6.55
N GLU A 54 13.17 6.16 6.56
CA GLU A 54 12.01 6.92 6.98
C GLU A 54 11.32 7.49 5.76
N PHE A 55 10.00 7.39 5.71
CA PHE A 55 9.24 8.06 4.67
C PHE A 55 7.97 8.69 5.26
N ARG A 56 7.54 9.78 4.61
CA ARG A 56 6.31 10.49 4.95
C ARG A 56 5.68 10.99 3.64
N PRO A 57 4.57 10.39 3.20
CA PRO A 57 3.92 10.84 1.98
C PRO A 57 3.45 12.29 2.09
N ASN A 58 3.55 13.04 0.98
CA ASN A 58 3.06 14.41 0.91
C ASN A 58 1.53 14.50 1.04
N GLN A 59 0.83 13.41 0.77
CA GLN A 59 -0.61 13.32 0.91
C GLN A 59 -0.97 12.26 1.94
N GLN A 60 -2.08 12.46 2.66
CA GLN A 60 -2.53 11.51 3.66
C GLN A 60 -2.95 10.17 3.08
N MET A 61 -3.54 10.18 1.90
CA MET A 61 -4.12 8.98 1.31
C MET A 61 -3.40 8.64 0.01
N ILE A 62 -2.90 7.42 -0.07
CA ILE A 62 -2.28 6.92 -1.29
C ILE A 62 -2.95 5.64 -1.74
N GLY A 63 -3.09 5.51 -3.06
CA GLY A 63 -3.48 4.27 -3.69
C GLY A 63 -2.25 3.54 -4.17
N VAL A 64 -2.20 2.23 -3.94
CA VAL A 64 -1.09 1.39 -4.37
C VAL A 64 -1.62 0.32 -5.30
N LEU A 65 -1.09 0.29 -6.52
CA LEU A 65 -1.40 -0.73 -7.51
C LEU A 65 -0.25 -1.73 -7.55
N TYR A 66 -0.59 -3.02 -7.43
CA TYR A 66 0.38 -4.09 -7.65
C TYR A 66 0.02 -4.78 -8.95
N THR A 67 0.92 -4.69 -9.93
CA THR A 67 0.63 -5.09 -11.31
C THR A 67 1.16 -6.46 -11.70
N LYS A 68 2.00 -7.07 -10.88
CA LYS A 68 2.60 -8.37 -11.20
C LYS A 68 1.74 -9.56 -10.85
N GLU A 69 0.63 -9.34 -10.16
CA GLU A 69 -0.24 -10.41 -9.73
C GLU A 69 -1.69 -9.94 -9.81
N LYS A 70 -2.56 -10.78 -10.36
CA LYS A 70 -3.99 -10.48 -10.44
C LYS A 70 -4.64 -10.67 -9.07
N PRO A 71 -5.74 -9.95 -8.79
CA PRO A 71 -6.47 -10.19 -7.56
C PRO A 71 -7.00 -11.62 -7.50
N ALA A 72 -7.07 -12.16 -6.29
CA ALA A 72 -7.63 -13.49 -6.07
C ALA A 72 -9.11 -13.53 -6.47
N ALA A 73 -9.55 -14.69 -6.95
CA ALA A 73 -10.94 -14.87 -7.39
C ALA A 73 -11.95 -14.55 -6.29
N GLY A 74 -11.63 -14.89 -5.03
CA GLY A 74 -12.50 -14.59 -3.90
C GLY A 74 -12.70 -13.10 -3.68
N PHE A 75 -11.65 -12.30 -3.85
CA PHE A 75 -11.76 -10.84 -3.76
C PHE A 75 -12.66 -10.29 -4.88
N LEU A 76 -12.45 -10.75 -6.12
CA LEU A 76 -13.24 -10.30 -7.27
C LEU A 76 -14.71 -10.66 -7.13
N ALA A 77 -15.01 -11.81 -6.54
CA ALA A 77 -16.38 -12.23 -6.31
C ALA A 77 -17.12 -11.29 -5.34
N GLU A 78 -16.41 -10.72 -4.36
CA GLU A 78 -16.96 -9.79 -3.38
C GLU A 78 -16.90 -8.33 -3.85
N ASN A 79 -16.05 -8.01 -4.82
CA ASN A 79 -15.76 -6.64 -5.27
C ASN A 79 -15.86 -6.57 -6.80
N LYS A 80 -17.07 -6.67 -7.31
CA LYS A 80 -17.32 -6.79 -8.76
C LYS A 80 -16.86 -5.60 -9.60
N GLN A 81 -16.66 -4.43 -8.97
CA GLN A 81 -16.19 -3.24 -9.67
C GLN A 81 -14.67 -3.13 -9.66
N ALA A 82 -13.96 -4.01 -8.95
CA ALA A 82 -12.51 -3.99 -8.90
C ALA A 82 -11.92 -4.45 -10.23
N SER A 83 -10.71 -3.95 -10.55
CA SER A 83 -9.99 -4.40 -11.73
C SER A 83 -9.57 -5.86 -11.62
N GLU A 84 -9.67 -6.59 -12.71
CA GLU A 84 -9.17 -7.97 -12.80
C GLU A 84 -7.68 -8.03 -13.13
N GLU A 85 -7.06 -6.90 -13.46
CA GLU A 85 -5.70 -6.86 -13.98
C GLU A 85 -4.64 -6.58 -12.91
N PHE A 86 -5.02 -5.93 -11.82
CA PHE A 86 -4.08 -5.56 -10.76
C PHE A 86 -4.78 -5.56 -9.40
N GLN A 87 -3.97 -5.65 -8.34
CA GLN A 87 -4.42 -5.49 -6.97
C GLN A 87 -4.34 -4.01 -6.59
N PHE A 88 -5.41 -3.49 -6.01
CA PHE A 88 -5.47 -2.09 -5.59
C PHE A 88 -5.72 -2.00 -4.09
N SER A 89 -4.89 -1.23 -3.40
CA SER A 89 -5.01 -1.00 -1.96
C SER A 89 -4.88 0.49 -1.66
N ILE A 90 -5.47 0.90 -0.56
CA ILE A 90 -5.40 2.29 -0.10
C ILE A 90 -4.72 2.31 1.26
N LEU A 91 -3.73 3.19 1.41
CA LEU A 91 -3.11 3.51 2.70
C LEU A 91 -3.48 4.92 3.10
N ASN A 92 -3.93 5.07 4.34
CA ASN A 92 -4.26 6.37 4.91
C ASN A 92 -3.34 6.62 6.10
N PHE A 93 -2.60 7.72 6.05
CA PHE A 93 -1.62 8.09 7.07
C PHE A 93 -2.15 9.26 7.90
N ALA A 94 -1.86 9.27 9.19
CA ALA A 94 -2.15 10.43 10.02
C ALA A 94 -1.28 11.63 9.56
N PRO A 95 -1.82 12.86 9.62
CA PRO A 95 -1.07 14.04 9.18
C PRO A 95 0.26 14.21 9.92
N GLY A 96 1.33 14.48 9.18
CA GLY A 96 2.65 14.75 9.74
C GLY A 96 3.35 13.56 10.35
N GLN A 97 2.85 12.35 10.15
CA GLN A 97 3.45 11.13 10.70
C GLN A 97 4.38 10.47 9.70
N SER A 98 5.48 9.93 10.22
CA SER A 98 6.47 9.20 9.44
C SER A 98 6.38 7.71 9.71
N VAL A 99 6.81 6.93 8.73
CA VAL A 99 6.96 5.48 8.84
C VAL A 99 8.43 5.15 8.73
N ILE A 100 8.94 4.32 9.64
CA ILE A 100 10.32 3.85 9.63
C ILE A 100 10.32 2.39 9.23
N ILE A 101 11.10 2.05 8.19
CA ILE A 101 11.15 0.71 7.62
C ILE A 101 12.52 0.10 7.86
N GLU A 102 12.54 -1.16 8.28
CA GLU A 102 13.74 -1.97 8.31
C GLU A 102 13.99 -2.64 6.95
N GLN A 103 15.18 -3.18 6.76
CA GLN A 103 15.61 -3.77 5.49
C GLN A 103 14.68 -4.89 5.01
N ASN A 104 14.13 -5.68 5.92
CA ASN A 104 13.22 -6.78 5.60
C ASN A 104 11.78 -6.33 5.34
N GLY A 105 11.49 -5.04 5.48
CA GLY A 105 10.16 -4.47 5.27
C GLY A 105 9.32 -4.29 6.54
N TYR A 106 9.77 -4.76 7.69
CA TYR A 106 9.08 -4.45 8.95
C TYR A 106 9.11 -2.94 9.18
N TYR A 107 8.04 -2.41 9.72
CA TYR A 107 7.90 -0.96 9.84
C TYR A 107 7.33 -0.57 11.19
N PHE A 108 7.69 0.66 11.59
CA PHE A 108 7.19 1.32 12.79
C PHE A 108 6.46 2.58 12.40
N GLU A 109 5.33 2.83 12.99
CA GLU A 109 4.60 4.08 12.84
C GLU A 109 4.34 4.70 14.19
N GLN A 110 4.32 6.05 14.25
CA GLN A 110 3.97 6.77 15.47
C GLN A 110 2.47 6.81 15.70
N THR A 111 1.69 6.64 14.63
CA THR A 111 0.25 6.51 14.67
C THR A 111 -0.17 5.38 13.72
N ASP A 112 -1.38 4.91 13.89
CA ASP A 112 -1.89 3.81 13.08
C ASP A 112 -2.01 4.20 11.61
N ILE A 113 -1.54 3.32 10.73
CA ILE A 113 -1.81 3.39 9.30
C ILE A 113 -3.10 2.61 9.05
N SER A 114 -4.08 3.27 8.45
CA SER A 114 -5.28 2.58 7.98
C SER A 114 -5.02 1.96 6.62
N ILE A 115 -5.41 0.70 6.46
CA ILE A 115 -5.36 0.03 5.16
C ILE A 115 -6.78 -0.34 4.75
N SER A 116 -7.04 -0.32 3.44
CA SER A 116 -8.34 -0.73 2.91
C SER A 116 -8.17 -1.38 1.54
N GLU A 117 -9.26 -1.89 0.96
CA GLU A 117 -9.33 -2.56 -0.31
C GLU A 117 -8.61 -3.92 -0.26
N TYR A 118 -7.76 -4.23 -1.25
CA TYR A 118 -7.20 -5.57 -1.42
C TYR A 118 -6.40 -6.05 -0.21
N TRP A 119 -5.54 -5.21 0.36
CA TRP A 119 -4.71 -5.63 1.49
C TRP A 119 -5.52 -5.97 2.73
N THR A 120 -6.62 -5.27 2.97
CA THR A 120 -7.52 -5.62 4.08
C THR A 120 -8.12 -7.01 3.86
N TRP A 121 -8.60 -7.28 2.66
CA TRP A 121 -9.16 -8.59 2.32
C TRP A 121 -8.12 -9.70 2.46
N ASP A 122 -6.91 -9.47 1.92
CA ASP A 122 -5.82 -10.43 1.96
C ASP A 122 -5.40 -10.77 3.39
N LYS A 123 -5.32 -9.76 4.25
CA LYS A 123 -5.00 -9.94 5.67
C LYS A 123 -6.02 -10.82 6.38
N VAL A 124 -7.31 -10.60 6.12
CA VAL A 124 -8.37 -11.41 6.69
C VAL A 124 -8.30 -12.85 6.15
N ALA A 125 -8.07 -13.00 4.86
CA ALA A 125 -7.96 -14.32 4.24
C ALA A 125 -6.79 -15.13 4.82
N ASP A 126 -5.67 -14.49 5.09
CA ASP A 126 -4.50 -15.15 5.70
C ASP A 126 -4.75 -15.61 7.13
N GLN A 127 -5.73 -15.03 7.81
CA GLN A 127 -6.11 -15.40 9.17
C GLN A 127 -7.10 -16.57 9.23
N LEU A 128 -7.65 -16.98 8.09
CA LEU A 128 -8.61 -18.06 8.02
C LEU A 128 -7.90 -19.42 8.03
N PRO A 129 -8.55 -20.49 8.57
CA PRO A 129 -8.01 -21.83 8.48
C PRO A 129 -7.75 -22.24 7.02
N TYR A 130 -6.74 -23.07 6.82
CA TYR A 130 -6.31 -23.47 5.48
C TYR A 130 -7.44 -24.10 4.64
N ASP A 131 -8.32 -24.84 5.31
CA ASP A 131 -9.46 -25.52 4.67
C ASP A 131 -10.77 -24.72 4.75
N TYR A 132 -10.70 -23.45 5.16
CA TYR A 132 -11.88 -22.62 5.29
C TYR A 132 -12.44 -22.26 3.92
N VAL A 133 -13.73 -22.52 3.74
CA VAL A 133 -14.46 -22.08 2.54
C VAL A 133 -15.47 -21.02 2.95
N PRO A 134 -15.32 -19.76 2.49
CA PRO A 134 -16.28 -18.71 2.84
C PRO A 134 -17.68 -19.09 2.35
N LEU A 135 -18.68 -18.80 3.19
CA LEU A 135 -20.06 -18.94 2.78
C LEU A 135 -20.34 -17.92 1.68
N LYS A 136 -20.80 -18.42 0.54
CA LYS A 136 -21.26 -17.54 -0.53
C LYS A 136 -22.68 -17.11 -0.18
N LEU A 137 -22.80 -15.87 0.19
CA LEU A 137 -24.10 -15.26 0.41
C LEU A 137 -24.65 -14.70 -0.87
#